data_64661d437cb93cdd6d42c8bdd7a5a517
#
_entry.id   64661d437cb93cdd6d42c8bdd7a5a517
#
_cell.length_a   1.000
_cell.length_b   1.000
_cell.length_c   1.000
_cell.angle_alpha   90.00
_cell.angle_beta   90.00
_cell.angle_gamma   90.00
#
_symmetry.space_group_name_H-M   'P 1'
#
loop_
_entity.id
_entity.type
_entity.pdbx_description
1 polymer ?
#
loop_
_entity_poly.entity_id
_entity_poly.type
_entity_poly.pdbx_seq_one_letter_code
_entity_poly.pdbx_strand_id
1 'polypeptide(L)'
;MKIYVLKGNAERGKTTCLKQLACLISKNDEKAQIIHSEEEGLNFAKIKKQIAQERKQRRIENVDIETQKIAVVIKTGKKKIGIYSDGDYDKDIANAVKMFEDYSCDIAFGVCRSKGLTIKLYEDLHHQVEFIDKAEIKSAREYEKFNEYIDKLNDWQAGVLYSKI
;
A
#
# COMPACT_ATOMS: atom_id res chain seq x y z
N MET A 1 14.74 4.39 -10.46
CA MET A 1 13.50 3.92 -9.80
C MET A 1 12.47 5.03 -9.78
N LYS A 2 11.20 4.71 -10.02
CA LYS A 2 10.08 5.63 -9.83
C LYS A 2 9.27 5.21 -8.61
N ILE A 3 8.99 6.17 -7.72
CA ILE A 3 8.26 5.92 -6.46
C ILE A 3 6.91 6.61 -6.53
N TYR A 4 5.84 5.87 -6.33
CA TYR A 4 4.49 6.38 -6.15
C TYR A 4 4.15 6.37 -4.67
N VAL A 5 3.73 7.49 -4.12
CA VAL A 5 3.45 7.64 -2.70
C VAL A 5 1.98 7.93 -2.48
N LEU A 6 1.27 6.98 -1.86
CA LEU A 6 -0.12 7.14 -1.49
C LEU A 6 -0.21 8.01 -0.22
N LYS A 7 -0.66 9.24 -0.40
CA LYS A 7 -0.73 10.26 0.63
C LYS A 7 -2.13 10.31 1.24
N GLY A 8 -2.25 10.24 2.55
CA GLY A 8 -3.56 10.31 3.23
C GLY A 8 -3.46 10.22 4.74
N ASN A 9 -4.58 10.44 5.41
CA ASN A 9 -4.67 10.37 6.86
C ASN A 9 -4.38 8.95 7.37
N ALA A 10 -4.05 8.85 8.66
CA ALA A 10 -3.89 7.55 9.30
C ALA A 10 -5.18 6.72 9.20
N GLU A 11 -5.05 5.40 9.16
CA GLU A 11 -6.16 4.44 9.23
C GLU A 11 -7.27 4.65 8.19
N ARG A 12 -6.93 5.18 7.01
CA ARG A 12 -7.87 5.40 5.89
C ARG A 12 -7.69 4.41 4.73
N GLY A 13 -7.22 3.20 5.04
CA GLY A 13 -7.17 2.11 4.08
C GLY A 13 -5.96 2.12 3.13
N LYS A 14 -4.91 2.90 3.40
CA LYS A 14 -3.68 2.90 2.57
C LYS A 14 -3.06 1.50 2.48
N THR A 15 -2.91 0.83 3.63
CA THR A 15 -2.36 -0.53 3.69
C THR A 15 -3.22 -1.52 2.92
N THR A 16 -4.54 -1.47 3.07
CA THR A 16 -5.47 -2.34 2.32
C THR A 16 -5.39 -2.09 0.82
N CYS A 17 -5.26 -0.85 0.37
CA CYS A 17 -5.03 -0.52 -1.04
C CYS A 17 -3.75 -1.15 -1.57
N LEU A 18 -2.64 -1.08 -0.82
CA LEU A 18 -1.37 -1.66 -1.24
C LEU A 18 -1.39 -3.19 -1.21
N LYS A 19 -2.07 -3.82 -0.25
CA LYS A 19 -2.31 -5.27 -0.27
C LYS A 19 -3.12 -5.69 -1.51
N GLN A 20 -4.16 -4.93 -1.83
CA GLN A 20 -4.97 -5.18 -3.02
C GLN A 20 -4.17 -4.98 -4.32
N LEU A 21 -3.27 -3.99 -4.36
CA LEU A 21 -2.33 -3.81 -5.46
C LEU A 21 -1.46 -5.05 -5.66
N ALA A 22 -0.90 -5.61 -4.58
CA ALA A 22 -0.10 -6.85 -4.65
C ALA A 22 -0.92 -8.02 -5.23
N CYS A 23 -2.20 -8.15 -4.84
CA CYS A 23 -3.11 -9.15 -5.39
C CYS A 23 -3.40 -8.91 -6.89
N LEU A 24 -3.56 -7.66 -7.33
CA LEU A 24 -3.76 -7.32 -8.74
C LEU A 24 -2.52 -7.66 -9.59
N ILE A 25 -1.33 -7.40 -9.07
CA ILE A 25 -0.08 -7.78 -9.74
C ILE A 25 -0.04 -9.30 -9.96
N SER A 26 -0.31 -10.08 -8.90
CA SER A 26 -0.34 -11.54 -8.99
C SER A 26 -1.41 -12.06 -9.97
N LYS A 27 -2.58 -11.43 -9.99
CA LYS A 27 -3.69 -11.83 -10.87
C LYS A 27 -3.37 -11.61 -12.35
N ASN A 28 -2.62 -10.55 -12.67
CA ASN A 28 -2.39 -10.12 -14.04
C ASN A 28 -1.01 -10.52 -14.60
N ASP A 29 -0.14 -11.10 -13.77
CA ASP A 29 1.16 -11.63 -14.22
C ASP A 29 1.42 -13.00 -13.57
N GLU A 30 1.32 -14.06 -14.35
CA GLU A 30 1.55 -15.44 -13.89
C GLU A 30 2.98 -15.69 -13.39
N LYS A 31 3.93 -14.83 -13.79
CA LYS A 31 5.32 -14.88 -13.33
C LYS A 31 5.57 -14.09 -12.07
N ALA A 32 4.54 -13.41 -11.54
CA ALA A 32 4.67 -12.64 -10.32
C ALA A 32 4.98 -13.55 -9.12
N GLN A 33 6.04 -13.20 -8.40
CA GLN A 33 6.45 -13.89 -7.18
C GLN A 33 6.98 -12.89 -6.15
N ILE A 34 6.69 -13.11 -4.89
CA ILE A 34 7.29 -12.36 -3.80
C ILE A 34 8.71 -12.88 -3.61
N ILE A 35 9.71 -12.03 -3.85
CA ILE A 35 11.13 -12.35 -3.70
C ILE A 35 11.71 -11.85 -2.37
N HIS A 36 11.00 -10.96 -1.69
CA HIS A 36 11.33 -10.48 -0.35
C HIS A 36 10.04 -10.10 0.39
N SER A 37 10.02 -10.34 1.69
CA SER A 37 9.00 -9.87 2.62
C SER A 37 9.60 -9.71 4.02
N GLU A 38 9.23 -8.65 4.73
CA GLU A 38 9.55 -8.50 6.16
C GLU A 38 8.75 -9.48 7.03
N GLU A 39 7.55 -9.87 6.60
CA GLU A 39 6.79 -10.94 7.25
C GLU A 39 7.24 -12.29 6.70
N GLU A 40 7.72 -13.17 7.59
CA GLU A 40 8.16 -14.51 7.23
C GLU A 40 7.00 -15.33 6.63
N GLY A 41 7.27 -15.99 5.50
CA GLY A 41 6.29 -16.86 4.82
C GLY A 41 5.13 -16.12 4.19
N LEU A 42 5.19 -14.79 3.99
CA LEU A 42 4.15 -14.05 3.30
C LEU A 42 4.09 -14.47 1.82
N ASN A 43 2.87 -14.75 1.35
CA ASN A 43 2.57 -15.04 -0.05
C ASN A 43 1.25 -14.38 -0.46
N PHE A 44 0.92 -14.39 -1.75
CA PHE A 44 -0.29 -13.74 -2.27
C PHE A 44 -1.58 -14.31 -1.66
N ALA A 45 -1.64 -15.62 -1.42
CA ALA A 45 -2.81 -16.24 -0.77
C ALA A 45 -3.01 -15.72 0.66
N LYS A 46 -1.91 -15.55 1.41
CA LYS A 46 -1.94 -14.99 2.76
C LYS A 46 -2.36 -13.52 2.76
N ILE A 47 -1.83 -12.72 1.82
CA ILE A 47 -2.24 -11.31 1.64
C ILE A 47 -3.74 -11.22 1.36
N LYS A 48 -4.25 -12.03 0.44
CA LYS A 48 -5.69 -12.08 0.11
C LYS A 48 -6.54 -12.46 1.32
N LYS A 49 -6.09 -13.41 2.13
CA LYS A 49 -6.75 -13.81 3.37
C LYS A 49 -6.76 -12.69 4.41
N GLN A 50 -5.65 -11.96 4.56
CA GLN A 50 -5.57 -10.79 5.45
C GLN A 50 -6.59 -9.72 5.03
N ILE A 51 -6.69 -9.39 3.74
CA ILE A 51 -7.68 -8.43 3.24
C ILE A 51 -9.11 -8.87 3.60
N ALA A 52 -9.46 -10.13 3.38
CA ALA A 52 -10.77 -10.66 3.68
C ALA A 52 -11.10 -10.58 5.18
N GLN A 53 -10.14 -10.90 6.04
CA GLN A 53 -10.28 -10.81 7.50
C GLN A 53 -10.46 -9.36 7.98
N GLU A 54 -9.65 -8.44 7.46
CA GLU A 54 -9.73 -7.00 7.78
C GLU A 54 -11.09 -6.41 7.38
N ARG A 55 -11.61 -6.76 6.20
CA ARG A 55 -12.93 -6.34 5.72
C ARG A 55 -14.05 -6.89 6.59
N LYS A 56 -13.97 -8.17 6.96
CA LYS A 56 -14.94 -8.79 7.85
C LYS A 56 -14.95 -8.14 9.24
N GLN A 57 -13.79 -7.89 9.83
CA GLN A 57 -13.66 -7.26 11.13
C GLN A 57 -14.22 -5.84 11.13
N ARG A 58 -13.92 -5.04 10.10
CA ARG A 58 -14.45 -3.69 9.96
C ARG A 58 -15.99 -3.66 9.91
N ARG A 59 -16.60 -4.62 9.21
CA ARG A 59 -18.06 -4.73 9.13
C ARG A 59 -18.70 -5.12 10.46
N ILE A 60 -18.04 -5.96 11.26
CA ILE A 60 -18.54 -6.40 12.58
C ILE A 60 -18.41 -5.27 13.60
N GLU A 61 -17.25 -4.64 13.68
CA GLU A 61 -16.93 -3.63 14.69
C GLU A 61 -17.42 -2.23 14.31
N ASN A 62 -17.73 -2.03 13.03
CA ASN A 62 -18.18 -0.74 12.47
C ASN A 62 -17.23 0.42 12.78
N VAL A 63 -15.94 0.12 12.90
CA VAL A 63 -14.86 1.07 13.21
C VAL A 63 -13.72 0.89 12.23
N ASP A 64 -12.84 1.87 12.20
CA ASP A 64 -11.57 1.78 11.51
C ASP A 64 -10.63 0.88 12.32
N ILE A 65 -10.14 -0.18 11.71
CA ILE A 65 -9.27 -1.15 12.37
C ILE A 65 -7.82 -0.91 11.98
N GLU A 66 -6.91 -1.17 12.92
CA GLU A 66 -5.49 -1.26 12.62
C GLU A 66 -5.23 -2.49 11.75
N THR A 67 -4.67 -2.26 10.56
CA THR A 67 -4.34 -3.33 9.62
C THR A 67 -2.88 -3.72 9.74
N GLN A 68 -2.61 -5.02 9.57
CA GLN A 68 -1.24 -5.51 9.52
C GLN A 68 -0.51 -4.90 8.30
N LYS A 69 0.65 -4.31 8.54
CA LYS A 69 1.47 -3.67 7.50
C LYS A 69 2.01 -4.69 6.49
N ILE A 70 2.32 -4.20 5.30
CA ILE A 70 2.95 -5.00 4.24
C ILE A 70 4.25 -4.33 3.79
N ALA A 71 5.31 -5.12 3.70
CA ALA A 71 6.59 -4.73 3.11
C ALA A 71 7.09 -5.89 2.25
N VAL A 72 7.01 -5.75 0.94
CA VAL A 72 7.33 -6.81 -0.02
C VAL A 72 8.02 -6.29 -1.27
N VAL A 73 8.81 -7.13 -1.89
CA VAL A 73 9.29 -6.95 -3.27
C VAL A 73 8.73 -8.07 -4.14
N ILE A 74 8.03 -7.68 -5.19
CA ILE A 74 7.41 -8.58 -6.16
C ILE A 74 8.22 -8.52 -7.45
N LYS A 75 8.72 -9.67 -7.91
CA LYS A 75 9.32 -9.83 -9.24
C LYS A 75 8.22 -10.27 -10.20
N THR A 76 8.06 -9.55 -11.28
CA THR A 76 7.19 -9.89 -12.41
C THR A 76 8.05 -10.39 -13.59
N GLY A 77 7.41 -10.75 -14.70
CA GLY A 77 8.14 -11.09 -15.92
C GLY A 77 9.02 -9.96 -16.47
N LYS A 78 8.75 -8.71 -16.11
CA LYS A 78 9.41 -7.52 -16.67
C LYS A 78 10.07 -6.60 -15.65
N LYS A 79 9.56 -6.53 -14.44
CA LYS A 79 9.91 -5.51 -13.43
C LYS A 79 10.03 -6.09 -12.03
N LYS A 80 10.77 -5.39 -11.17
CA LYS A 80 10.73 -5.57 -9.73
C LYS A 80 9.93 -4.41 -9.11
N ILE A 81 8.93 -4.74 -8.32
CA ILE A 81 7.99 -3.80 -7.75
C ILE A 81 8.09 -3.88 -6.23
N GLY A 82 8.47 -2.76 -5.59
CA GLY A 82 8.50 -2.64 -4.14
C GLY A 82 7.17 -2.11 -3.61
N ILE A 83 6.68 -2.64 -2.50
CA ILE A 83 5.49 -2.16 -1.79
C ILE A 83 5.81 -2.08 -0.30
N TYR A 84 5.60 -0.90 0.29
CA TYR A 84 5.86 -0.65 1.71
C TYR A 84 4.72 0.20 2.29
N SER A 85 3.95 -0.35 3.22
CA SER A 85 2.71 0.29 3.70
C SER A 85 2.83 1.00 5.03
N ASP A 86 4.02 1.09 5.62
CA ASP A 86 4.28 1.93 6.77
C ASP A 86 4.91 3.26 6.35
N GLY A 87 4.48 4.36 6.94
CA GLY A 87 4.92 5.69 6.50
C GLY A 87 4.45 6.81 7.43
N ASP A 88 4.25 6.46 8.70
CA ASP A 88 3.81 7.43 9.71
C ASP A 88 4.99 8.20 10.32
N TYR A 89 6.18 7.62 10.27
CA TYR A 89 7.40 8.17 10.85
C TYR A 89 8.53 8.25 9.80
N ASP A 90 9.52 9.07 10.09
CA ASP A 90 10.72 9.26 9.26
C ASP A 90 11.50 7.95 9.03
N LYS A 91 11.64 7.14 10.08
CA LYS A 91 12.28 5.82 9.99
C LYS A 91 11.59 4.88 9.01
N ASP A 92 10.26 4.97 8.88
CA ASP A 92 9.49 4.13 7.98
C ASP A 92 9.82 4.46 6.52
N ILE A 93 9.95 5.76 6.23
CA ILE A 93 10.34 6.24 4.89
C ILE A 93 11.76 5.77 4.55
N ALA A 94 12.69 5.90 5.50
CA ALA A 94 14.07 5.45 5.32
C ALA A 94 14.15 3.93 5.08
N ASN A 95 13.40 3.14 5.83
CA ASN A 95 13.32 1.68 5.66
C ASN A 95 12.72 1.30 4.31
N ALA A 96 11.64 1.98 3.90
CA ALA A 96 11.00 1.75 2.61
C ALA A 96 11.97 2.00 1.45
N VAL A 97 12.62 3.17 1.44
CA VAL A 97 13.57 3.55 0.39
C VAL A 97 14.75 2.59 0.36
N LYS A 98 15.31 2.26 1.53
CA LYS A 98 16.40 1.28 1.63
C LYS A 98 16.00 -0.07 1.04
N MET A 99 14.83 -0.60 1.36
CA MET A 99 14.34 -1.87 0.79
C MET A 99 14.22 -1.77 -0.74
N PHE A 100 13.66 -0.67 -1.27
CA PHE A 100 13.50 -0.49 -2.70
C PHE A 100 14.84 -0.44 -3.46
N GLU A 101 15.83 0.20 -2.87
CA GLU A 101 17.20 0.31 -3.42
C GLU A 101 17.95 -1.02 -3.32
N ASP A 102 17.94 -1.68 -2.16
CA ASP A 102 18.62 -2.96 -1.91
C ASP A 102 18.18 -4.04 -2.90
N TYR A 103 16.90 -4.03 -3.28
CA TYR A 103 16.35 -4.98 -4.27
C TYR A 103 16.35 -4.46 -5.70
N SER A 104 16.87 -3.25 -5.95
CA SER A 104 16.89 -2.61 -7.27
C SER A 104 15.49 -2.62 -7.92
N CYS A 105 14.49 -2.09 -7.20
CA CYS A 105 13.14 -1.99 -7.71
C CYS A 105 13.07 -1.01 -8.88
N ASP A 106 12.33 -1.37 -9.92
CA ASP A 106 12.06 -0.48 -11.07
C ASP A 106 10.99 0.55 -10.70
N ILE A 107 9.96 0.07 -9.97
CA ILE A 107 8.83 0.84 -9.48
C ILE A 107 8.63 0.52 -8.00
N ALA A 108 8.26 1.53 -7.21
CA ALA A 108 7.94 1.34 -5.82
C ALA A 108 6.66 2.07 -5.41
N PHE A 109 5.96 1.53 -4.45
CA PHE A 109 4.76 2.09 -3.84
C PHE A 109 4.96 2.23 -2.35
N GLY A 110 4.96 3.48 -1.88
CA GLY A 110 5.05 3.82 -0.47
C GLY A 110 3.81 4.54 0.02
N VAL A 111 3.79 4.88 1.28
CA VAL A 111 2.73 5.70 1.89
C VAL A 111 3.33 6.83 2.71
N CYS A 112 2.56 7.90 2.90
CA CYS A 112 2.89 8.94 3.85
C CYS A 112 1.63 9.57 4.44
N ARG A 113 1.81 10.40 5.45
CA ARG A 113 0.75 11.24 6.00
C ARG A 113 0.32 12.30 4.99
N SER A 114 -0.88 12.86 5.18
CA SER A 114 -1.39 13.96 4.34
C SER A 114 -0.66 15.28 4.55
N LYS A 115 0.05 15.43 5.68
CA LYS A 115 0.80 16.64 6.08
C LYS A 115 2.05 16.23 6.87
N GLY A 116 3.06 17.09 6.85
CA GLY A 116 4.21 17.02 7.74
C GLY A 116 5.49 16.46 7.13
N LEU A 117 6.38 15.98 8.00
CA LEU A 117 7.76 15.62 7.68
C LEU A 117 7.87 14.51 6.64
N THR A 118 6.98 13.51 6.69
CA THR A 118 7.06 12.34 5.80
C THR A 118 6.89 12.68 4.32
N ILE A 119 6.17 13.76 3.99
CA ILE A 119 6.08 14.28 2.62
C ILE A 119 7.45 14.81 2.18
N LYS A 120 8.05 15.67 3.00
CA LYS A 120 9.36 16.29 2.69
C LYS A 120 10.44 15.23 2.48
N LEU A 121 10.44 14.17 3.29
CA LEU A 121 11.42 13.09 3.14
C LEU A 121 11.33 12.41 1.77
N TYR A 122 10.13 12.24 1.23
CA TYR A 122 9.99 11.74 -0.14
C TYR A 122 10.36 12.79 -1.20
N GLU A 123 10.04 14.08 -0.97
CA GLU A 123 10.41 15.17 -1.89
C GLU A 123 11.93 15.35 -2.01
N ASP A 124 12.66 15.11 -0.92
CA ASP A 124 14.12 15.27 -0.86
C ASP A 124 14.89 14.07 -1.45
N LEU A 125 14.20 13.01 -1.91
CA LEU A 125 14.85 11.86 -2.51
C LEU A 125 15.41 12.18 -3.91
N HIS A 126 16.54 11.55 -4.25
CA HIS A 126 17.10 11.60 -5.61
C HIS A 126 16.33 10.76 -6.64
N HIS A 127 15.21 10.19 -6.26
CA HIS A 127 14.33 9.39 -7.12
C HIS A 127 13.20 10.22 -7.70
N GLN A 128 12.62 9.74 -8.79
CA GLN A 128 11.40 10.33 -9.32
C GLN A 128 10.22 9.95 -8.42
N VAL A 129 9.65 10.90 -7.70
CA VAL A 129 8.52 10.69 -6.78
C VAL A 129 7.25 11.32 -7.32
N GLU A 130 6.15 10.58 -7.28
CA GLU A 130 4.80 11.05 -7.63
C GLU A 130 3.85 10.78 -6.46
N PHE A 131 3.23 11.84 -5.91
CA PHE A 131 2.23 11.70 -4.85
C PHE A 131 0.85 11.47 -5.43
N ILE A 132 0.13 10.52 -4.83
CA ILE A 132 -1.26 10.18 -5.18
C ILE A 132 -2.09 10.34 -3.92
N ASP A 133 -3.11 11.20 -3.96
CA ASP A 133 -4.01 11.36 -2.82
C ASP A 133 -4.86 10.10 -2.62
N LYS A 134 -4.91 9.64 -1.37
CA LYS A 134 -5.78 8.53 -0.98
C LYS A 134 -7.24 8.99 -1.09
N ALA A 135 -8.00 8.29 -1.89
CA ALA A 135 -9.45 8.44 -1.90
C ALA A 135 -10.02 7.93 -0.57
N GLU A 136 -10.61 8.80 0.21
CA GLU A 136 -11.08 8.50 1.57
C GLU A 136 -12.40 9.17 1.89
N ILE A 137 -13.18 8.57 2.79
CA ILE A 137 -14.34 9.19 3.41
C ILE A 137 -13.85 10.02 4.60
N LYS A 138 -14.10 11.33 4.56
CA LYS A 138 -13.44 12.28 5.46
C LYS A 138 -14.01 12.29 6.87
N SER A 139 -15.32 12.03 7.06
CA SER A 139 -15.93 12.07 8.37
C SER A 139 -16.09 10.68 8.98
N ALA A 140 -15.80 10.53 10.27
CA ALA A 140 -15.98 9.27 11.01
C ALA A 140 -17.43 8.78 10.96
N ARG A 141 -18.41 9.70 11.02
CA ARG A 141 -19.84 9.38 10.93
C ARG A 141 -20.23 8.81 9.56
N GLU A 142 -19.69 9.38 8.48
CA GLU A 142 -19.89 8.85 7.13
C GLU A 142 -19.17 7.53 6.93
N TYR A 143 -17.99 7.36 7.55
CA TYR A 143 -17.22 6.14 7.52
C TYR A 143 -18.01 4.95 8.07
N GLU A 144 -18.66 5.11 9.23
CA GLU A 144 -19.53 4.08 9.80
C GLU A 144 -20.71 3.73 8.88
N LYS A 145 -21.38 4.77 8.33
CA LYS A 145 -22.56 4.61 7.49
C LYS A 145 -22.26 3.96 6.15
N PHE A 146 -21.08 4.20 5.58
CA PHE A 146 -20.71 3.79 4.22
C PHE A 146 -19.61 2.73 4.19
N ASN A 147 -19.50 1.91 5.23
CA ASN A 147 -18.47 0.89 5.37
C ASN A 147 -18.35 -0.04 4.13
N GLU A 148 -19.46 -0.38 3.47
CA GLU A 148 -19.45 -1.17 2.24
C GLU A 148 -18.75 -0.46 1.07
N TYR A 149 -18.84 0.87 1.01
CA TYR A 149 -18.21 1.64 -0.06
C TYR A 149 -16.70 1.78 0.13
N ILE A 150 -16.19 1.63 1.34
CA ILE A 150 -14.76 1.71 1.64
C ILE A 150 -14.01 0.61 0.90
N ASP A 151 -14.53 -0.60 0.88
CA ASP A 151 -13.91 -1.73 0.17
C ASP A 151 -13.85 -1.45 -1.34
N LYS A 152 -14.93 -0.95 -1.91
CA LYS A 152 -14.99 -0.57 -3.34
C LYS A 152 -14.03 0.56 -3.66
N LEU A 153 -13.93 1.55 -2.75
CA LEU A 153 -13.02 2.68 -2.90
C LEU A 153 -11.55 2.24 -2.85
N ASN A 154 -11.22 1.33 -1.95
CA ASN A 154 -9.88 0.75 -1.86
C ASN A 154 -9.54 -0.10 -3.09
N ASP A 155 -10.48 -0.88 -3.61
CA ASP A 155 -10.29 -1.67 -4.83
C ASP A 155 -10.10 -0.79 -6.06
N TRP A 156 -10.90 0.26 -6.19
CA TRP A 156 -10.74 1.24 -7.26
C TRP A 156 -9.37 1.92 -7.20
N GLN A 157 -8.96 2.38 -6.02
CA GLN A 157 -7.67 3.03 -5.83
C GLN A 157 -6.50 2.07 -6.13
N ALA A 158 -6.59 0.81 -5.73
CA ALA A 158 -5.61 -0.20 -6.09
C ALA A 158 -5.48 -0.38 -7.61
N GLY A 159 -6.60 -0.30 -8.34
CA GLY A 159 -6.62 -0.28 -9.80
C GLY A 159 -5.92 0.94 -10.39
N VAL A 160 -6.10 2.12 -9.79
CA VAL A 160 -5.37 3.35 -10.18
C VAL A 160 -3.86 3.17 -9.98
N LEU A 161 -3.44 2.61 -8.84
CA LEU A 161 -2.02 2.33 -8.59
C LEU A 161 -1.47 1.29 -9.57
N TYR A 162 -2.22 0.24 -9.85
CA TYR A 162 -1.83 -0.79 -10.83
C TYR A 162 -1.60 -0.22 -12.23
N SER A 163 -2.38 0.78 -12.64
CA SER A 163 -2.22 1.45 -13.95
C SER A 163 -0.88 2.21 -14.10
N LYS A 164 -0.14 2.38 -13.00
CA LYS A 164 1.19 3.02 -12.99
C LYS A 164 2.35 2.03 -13.28
N ILE A 165 2.08 0.73 -13.26
CA ILE A 165 3.05 -0.33 -13.53
C ILE A 165 3.25 -0.52 -15.04
#